data_2eea02aa1fd91d61f411870fabe5ceb3
#
_entry.id   2eea02aa1fd91d61f411870fabe5ceb3
#
_cell.length_a   1.000
_cell.length_b   1.000
_cell.length_c   1.000
_cell.angle_alpha   90.00
_cell.angle_beta   90.00
_cell.angle_gamma   90.00
#
_symmetry.space_group_name_H-M   'P 1'
#
loop_
_entity.id
_entity.type
_entity.pdbx_description
1 polymer ?
#
loop_
_entity_poly.entity_id
_entity_poly.type
_entity_poly.pdbx_seq_one_letter_code
_entity_poly.pdbx_strand_id
1 'polypeptide(L)'
;KIIMGARKRLAAAKRKEAKKTQYYAELRNIPSSPRKMRYVVDLIRGMEVNRALGTLRFSKKQASLAVEKLLRSAITNWETKNERKADDGELFIVTAFVDEGVTLKRMRPAPQGRGYRIRKRSNHVTLYVGTKNND
;
A
#
# COMPACT_ATOMS: atom_id res chain seq x y z
N LYS A 1 35.95 -15.34 18.55
CA LYS A 1 36.09 -14.97 17.11
C LYS A 1 34.81 -14.27 16.65
N ILE A 2 34.85 -12.95 16.62
CA ILE A 2 33.74 -12.16 16.04
C ILE A 2 33.82 -12.32 14.52
N ILE A 3 32.90 -13.09 13.95
CA ILE A 3 32.88 -13.32 12.51
C ILE A 3 32.44 -12.00 11.86
N MET A 4 33.37 -11.33 11.16
CA MET A 4 33.05 -10.19 10.31
C MET A 4 31.93 -10.60 9.33
N GLY A 5 30.79 -9.91 9.37
CA GLY A 5 29.57 -10.26 8.61
C GLY A 5 28.38 -10.74 9.44
N ALA A 6 28.54 -11.11 10.71
CA ALA A 6 27.44 -11.51 11.60
C ALA A 6 26.38 -10.41 11.73
N ARG A 7 26.78 -9.13 11.72
CA ARG A 7 25.89 -7.96 11.82
C ARG A 7 24.83 -7.93 10.72
N LYS A 8 25.21 -8.16 9.45
CA LYS A 8 24.27 -8.20 8.32
C LYS A 8 23.32 -9.39 8.43
N ARG A 9 23.83 -10.56 8.83
CA ARG A 9 23.04 -11.78 9.01
C ARG A 9 22.03 -11.63 10.15
N LEU A 10 22.45 -11.09 11.30
CA LEU A 10 21.57 -10.82 12.44
C LEU A 10 20.49 -9.77 12.10
N ALA A 11 20.87 -8.70 11.42
CA ALA A 11 19.91 -7.70 10.96
C ALA A 11 18.90 -8.28 9.94
N ALA A 12 19.34 -9.15 9.05
CA ALA A 12 18.47 -9.83 8.10
C ALA A 12 17.52 -10.82 8.80
N ALA A 13 18.00 -11.57 9.79
CA ALA A 13 17.17 -12.46 10.60
C ALA A 13 16.11 -11.68 11.37
N LYS A 14 16.48 -10.58 12.06
CA LYS A 14 15.57 -9.70 12.78
C LYS A 14 14.48 -9.12 11.85
N ARG A 15 14.85 -8.70 10.63
CA ARG A 15 13.87 -8.21 9.64
C ARG A 15 12.90 -9.32 9.18
N LYS A 16 13.38 -10.54 9.01
CA LYS A 16 12.54 -11.70 8.65
C LYS A 16 11.55 -12.03 9.76
N GLU A 17 11.99 -11.99 11.02
CA GLU A 17 11.14 -12.20 12.18
C GLU A 17 10.07 -11.11 12.31
N ALA A 18 10.47 -9.84 12.22
CA ALA A 18 9.55 -8.73 12.24
C ALA A 18 8.48 -8.81 11.12
N LYS A 19 8.84 -9.28 9.91
CA LYS A 19 7.87 -9.49 8.83
C LYS A 19 6.85 -10.60 9.10
N LYS A 20 7.16 -11.58 9.93
CA LYS A 20 6.20 -12.64 10.28
C LYS A 20 5.06 -12.11 11.13
N THR A 21 5.32 -11.11 11.97
CA THR A 21 4.32 -10.48 12.84
C THR A 21 3.55 -9.34 12.19
N GLN A 22 3.98 -8.88 11.02
CA GLN A 22 3.31 -7.82 10.28
C GLN A 22 2.26 -8.37 9.33
N TYR A 23 1.11 -7.70 9.28
CA TYR A 23 0.01 -8.01 8.38
C TYR A 23 -0.10 -6.90 7.35
N TYR A 24 0.21 -7.22 6.10
CA TYR A 24 0.21 -6.22 5.03
C TYR A 24 -0.28 -6.81 3.71
N ALA A 25 -0.70 -5.93 2.84
CA ALA A 25 -0.93 -6.24 1.44
C ALA A 25 -0.24 -5.19 0.56
N GLU A 26 0.22 -5.62 -0.59
CA GLU A 26 0.92 -4.78 -1.56
C GLU A 26 0.30 -4.93 -2.94
N LEU A 27 0.02 -3.82 -3.58
CA LEU A 27 -0.48 -3.75 -4.95
C LEU A 27 0.51 -2.99 -5.81
N ARG A 28 1.09 -3.68 -6.79
CA ARG A 28 2.16 -3.16 -7.65
C ARG A 28 1.65 -2.78 -9.03
N ASN A 29 2.35 -1.85 -9.67
CA ASN A 29 2.17 -1.45 -11.07
C ASN A 29 0.77 -0.94 -11.42
N ILE A 30 0.14 -0.19 -10.51
CA ILE A 30 -1.16 0.42 -10.79
C ILE A 30 -0.98 1.54 -11.81
N PRO A 31 -1.69 1.54 -12.96
CA PRO A 31 -1.52 2.53 -14.03
C PRO A 31 -2.21 3.87 -13.69
N SER A 32 -1.79 4.50 -12.60
CA SER A 32 -2.29 5.81 -12.17
C SER A 32 -1.18 6.66 -11.57
N SER A 33 -1.42 7.98 -11.47
CA SER A 33 -0.43 8.88 -10.88
C SER A 33 -0.29 8.65 -9.37
N PRO A 34 0.95 8.51 -8.83
CA PRO A 34 1.19 8.37 -7.39
C PRO A 34 0.54 9.47 -6.56
N ARG A 35 0.58 10.72 -7.04
CA ARG A 35 -0.02 11.86 -6.37
C ARG A 35 -1.54 11.70 -6.20
N LYS A 36 -2.24 11.22 -7.23
CA LYS A 36 -3.69 10.97 -7.15
C LYS A 36 -4.02 9.82 -6.20
N MET A 37 -3.16 8.79 -6.16
CA MET A 37 -3.31 7.67 -5.27
C MET A 37 -3.09 8.08 -3.80
N ARG A 38 -2.10 8.93 -3.51
CA ARG A 38 -1.82 9.43 -2.15
C ARG A 38 -3.02 10.12 -1.53
N TYR A 39 -3.75 10.94 -2.28
CA TYR A 39 -4.98 11.58 -1.77
C TYR A 39 -6.02 10.59 -1.25
N VAL A 40 -6.14 9.42 -1.86
CA VAL A 40 -7.08 8.39 -1.42
C VAL A 40 -6.53 7.63 -0.21
N VAL A 41 -5.25 7.31 -0.24
CA VAL A 41 -4.57 6.60 0.85
C VAL A 41 -4.50 7.45 2.12
N ASP A 42 -4.29 8.76 1.99
CA ASP A 42 -4.25 9.69 3.12
C ASP A 42 -5.60 9.82 3.83
N LEU A 43 -6.72 9.64 3.11
CA LEU A 43 -8.05 9.67 3.70
C LEU A 43 -8.30 8.51 4.67
N ILE A 44 -7.69 7.35 4.44
CA ILE A 44 -7.94 6.13 5.21
C ILE A 44 -6.86 5.82 6.25
N ARG A 45 -5.75 6.55 6.22
CA ARG A 45 -4.65 6.32 7.16
C ARG A 45 -5.11 6.54 8.61
N GLY A 46 -4.83 5.58 9.50
CA GLY A 46 -5.23 5.60 10.90
C GLY A 46 -6.71 5.32 11.16
N MET A 47 -7.50 5.05 10.13
CA MET A 47 -8.91 4.70 10.29
C MET A 47 -9.11 3.22 10.66
N GLU A 48 -10.21 2.95 11.32
CA GLU A 48 -10.77 1.61 11.46
C GLU A 48 -11.08 1.02 10.08
N VAL A 49 -10.83 -0.26 9.90
CA VAL A 49 -10.93 -0.95 8.61
C VAL A 49 -12.34 -0.91 8.03
N ASN A 50 -13.38 -1.15 8.82
CA ASN A 50 -14.78 -1.14 8.35
C ASN A 50 -15.20 0.25 7.89
N ARG A 51 -14.84 1.29 8.64
CA ARG A 51 -15.07 2.68 8.27
C ARG A 51 -14.30 3.07 7.01
N ALA A 52 -13.05 2.62 6.88
CA ALA A 52 -12.23 2.87 5.69
C ALA A 52 -12.83 2.20 4.44
N LEU A 53 -13.33 0.96 4.54
CA LEU A 53 -14.04 0.28 3.44
C LEU A 53 -15.28 1.08 2.99
N GLY A 54 -16.09 1.56 3.93
CA GLY A 54 -17.22 2.43 3.64
C GLY A 54 -16.80 3.71 2.91
N THR A 55 -15.78 4.41 3.42
CA THR A 55 -15.24 5.64 2.80
C THR A 55 -14.74 5.40 1.37
N LEU A 56 -14.03 4.29 1.13
CA LEU A 56 -13.51 3.93 -0.19
C LEU A 56 -14.62 3.58 -1.17
N ARG A 57 -15.64 2.83 -0.73
CA ARG A 57 -16.75 2.37 -1.56
C ARG A 57 -17.60 3.55 -2.08
N PHE A 58 -17.85 4.55 -1.24
CA PHE A 58 -18.63 5.73 -1.63
C PHE A 58 -17.80 6.84 -2.29
N SER A 59 -16.50 6.67 -2.39
CA SER A 59 -15.60 7.64 -3.03
C SER A 59 -15.75 7.60 -4.56
N LYS A 60 -15.95 8.76 -5.19
CA LYS A 60 -16.02 8.90 -6.66
C LYS A 60 -14.66 8.77 -7.37
N LYS A 61 -13.56 8.60 -6.63
CA LYS A 61 -12.21 8.53 -7.20
C LYS A 61 -11.91 7.12 -7.70
N GLN A 62 -11.48 6.98 -8.95
CA GLN A 62 -11.08 5.68 -9.53
C GLN A 62 -10.03 4.93 -8.70
N ALA A 63 -9.12 5.66 -8.05
CA ALA A 63 -8.09 5.08 -7.19
C ALA A 63 -8.68 4.31 -6.00
N SER A 64 -9.88 4.68 -5.51
CA SER A 64 -10.52 4.04 -4.36
C SER A 64 -10.85 2.57 -4.60
N LEU A 65 -11.24 2.20 -5.83
CA LEU A 65 -11.54 0.81 -6.19
C LEU A 65 -10.31 -0.12 -6.02
N ALA A 66 -9.13 0.39 -6.42
CA ALA A 66 -7.89 -0.36 -6.28
C ALA A 66 -7.49 -0.51 -4.80
N VAL A 67 -7.62 0.58 -4.03
CA VAL A 67 -7.27 0.60 -2.60
C VAL A 67 -8.27 -0.24 -1.78
N GLU A 68 -9.57 -0.25 -2.12
CA GLU A 68 -10.57 -1.12 -1.48
C GLU A 68 -10.22 -2.60 -1.64
N LYS A 69 -9.87 -3.03 -2.86
CA LYS A 69 -9.46 -4.42 -3.11
C LYS A 69 -8.20 -4.79 -2.32
N LEU A 70 -7.24 -3.86 -2.26
CA LEU A 70 -6.02 -4.05 -1.49
C LEU A 70 -6.30 -4.17 0.01
N LEU A 71 -7.18 -3.34 0.54
CA LEU A 71 -7.56 -3.38 1.95
C LEU A 71 -8.26 -4.70 2.31
N ARG A 72 -9.17 -5.19 1.46
CA ARG A 72 -9.79 -6.52 1.63
C ARG A 72 -8.75 -7.64 1.66
N SER A 73 -7.75 -7.58 0.78
CA SER A 73 -6.64 -8.54 0.78
C SER A 73 -5.82 -8.47 2.08
N ALA A 74 -5.59 -7.26 2.62
CA ALA A 74 -4.88 -7.11 3.89
C ALA A 74 -5.64 -7.71 5.07
N ILE A 75 -6.97 -7.56 5.10
CA ILE A 75 -7.86 -8.17 6.10
C ILE A 75 -7.76 -9.70 6.01
N THR A 76 -7.94 -10.26 4.82
CA THR A 76 -7.86 -11.71 4.61
C THR A 76 -6.49 -12.27 5.01
N ASN A 77 -5.40 -11.54 4.73
CA ASN A 77 -4.06 -11.93 5.16
C ASN A 77 -3.92 -11.96 6.69
N TRP A 78 -4.57 -11.02 7.38
CA TRP A 78 -4.62 -11.00 8.84
C TRP A 78 -5.43 -12.17 9.39
N GLU A 79 -6.64 -12.40 8.86
CA GLU A 79 -7.53 -13.50 9.26
C GLU A 79 -6.87 -14.87 9.06
N THR A 80 -6.23 -15.08 7.90
CA THR A 80 -5.52 -16.33 7.59
C THR A 80 -4.37 -16.61 8.56
N LYS A 81 -3.62 -15.57 8.97
CA LYS A 81 -2.51 -15.74 9.91
C LYS A 81 -2.96 -15.96 11.36
N ASN A 82 -4.10 -15.39 11.74
CA ASN A 82 -4.62 -15.50 13.11
C ASN A 82 -5.67 -16.62 13.26
N GLU A 83 -6.02 -17.31 12.16
CA GLU A 83 -6.99 -18.40 12.12
C GLU A 83 -8.37 -18.02 12.69
N ARG A 84 -8.70 -16.72 12.65
CA ARG A 84 -9.97 -16.16 13.11
C ARG A 84 -10.40 -14.97 12.27
N LYS A 85 -11.71 -14.69 12.27
CA LYS A 85 -12.23 -13.45 11.68
C LYS A 85 -11.93 -12.27 12.58
N ALA A 86 -11.78 -11.11 11.97
CA ALA A 86 -11.63 -9.86 12.71
C ALA A 86 -12.98 -9.41 13.27
N ASP A 87 -13.01 -9.02 14.53
CA ASP A 87 -14.18 -8.40 15.15
C ASP A 87 -14.34 -6.94 14.67
N ASP A 88 -15.57 -6.43 14.74
CA ASP A 88 -15.85 -5.04 14.37
C ASP A 88 -15.10 -4.08 15.31
N GLY A 89 -14.37 -3.14 14.71
CA GLY A 89 -13.57 -2.16 15.47
C GLY A 89 -12.21 -2.65 15.96
N GLU A 90 -11.83 -3.90 15.69
CA GLU A 90 -10.53 -4.45 16.12
C GLU A 90 -9.37 -3.98 15.25
N LEU A 91 -9.58 -3.94 13.92
CA LEU A 91 -8.52 -3.66 12.96
C LEU A 91 -8.46 -2.20 12.53
N PHE A 92 -7.25 -1.67 12.50
CA PHE A 92 -6.93 -0.32 12.04
C PHE A 92 -5.87 -0.35 10.95
N ILE A 93 -5.88 0.68 10.11
CA ILE A 93 -4.82 0.92 9.12
C ILE A 93 -3.68 1.64 9.83
N VAL A 94 -2.66 0.89 10.24
CA VAL A 94 -1.51 1.41 10.98
C VAL A 94 -0.64 2.27 10.07
N THR A 95 -0.26 1.73 8.91
CA THR A 95 0.61 2.41 7.96
C THR A 95 0.10 2.22 6.54
N ALA A 96 0.14 3.29 5.76
CA ALA A 96 -0.23 3.26 4.36
C ALA A 96 0.66 4.22 3.57
N PHE A 97 1.29 3.73 2.50
CA PHE A 97 2.15 4.57 1.66
C PHE A 97 2.06 4.18 0.19
N VAL A 98 2.48 5.12 -0.65
CA VAL A 98 2.42 5.01 -2.10
C VAL A 98 3.79 5.37 -2.68
N ASP A 99 4.39 4.40 -3.34
CA ASP A 99 5.67 4.55 -4.02
C ASP A 99 5.48 4.79 -5.52
N GLU A 100 6.44 5.45 -6.13
CA GLU A 100 6.45 5.66 -7.57
C GLU A 100 6.92 4.39 -8.28
N GLY A 101 6.16 3.98 -9.30
CA GLY A 101 6.52 2.90 -10.21
C GLY A 101 7.11 3.40 -11.52
N VAL A 102 7.25 2.48 -12.47
CA VAL A 102 7.78 2.76 -13.80
C VAL A 102 6.96 3.83 -14.52
N THR A 103 7.62 4.80 -15.11
CA THR A 103 6.99 5.85 -15.91
C THR A 103 7.22 5.59 -17.39
N LEU A 104 6.16 5.37 -18.15
CA LEU A 104 6.22 5.26 -19.60
C LEU A 104 6.22 6.66 -20.23
N LYS A 105 7.24 6.95 -20.98
CA LYS A 105 7.38 8.21 -21.72
C LYS A 105 6.65 8.09 -23.06
N ARG A 106 5.83 9.07 -23.41
CA ARG A 106 5.11 9.18 -24.69
C ARG A 106 5.26 10.58 -25.23
N MET A 107 5.02 10.77 -26.51
CA MET A 107 5.00 12.05 -27.17
C MET A 107 3.63 12.32 -27.80
N ARG A 108 3.20 13.55 -27.75
CA ARG A 108 2.00 14.04 -28.44
C ARG A 108 2.45 15.14 -29.41
N PRO A 109 1.98 15.09 -30.66
CA PRO A 109 2.28 16.16 -31.63
C PRO A 109 1.82 17.52 -31.10
N ALA A 110 2.63 18.54 -31.38
CA ALA A 110 2.35 19.93 -31.10
C ALA A 110 2.51 20.75 -32.40
N PRO A 111 1.94 21.97 -32.49
CA PRO A 111 2.15 22.85 -33.62
C PRO A 111 3.64 23.11 -33.94
N GLN A 112 3.94 23.43 -35.18
CA GLN A 112 5.29 23.77 -35.65
C GLN A 112 6.31 22.61 -35.52
N GLY A 113 5.90 21.36 -35.71
CA GLY A 113 6.79 20.20 -35.65
C GLY A 113 7.34 19.87 -34.25
N ARG A 114 6.83 20.50 -33.21
CA ARG A 114 7.22 20.23 -31.81
C ARG A 114 6.48 19.00 -31.24
N GLY A 115 6.99 18.46 -30.14
CA GLY A 115 6.35 17.35 -29.43
C GLY A 115 6.20 17.61 -27.93
N TYR A 116 5.00 17.39 -27.38
CA TYR A 116 4.79 17.42 -25.93
C TYR A 116 5.12 16.07 -25.31
N ARG A 117 5.89 16.09 -24.23
CA ARG A 117 6.21 14.89 -23.45
C ARG A 117 5.06 14.52 -22.54
N ILE A 118 4.54 13.30 -22.68
CA ILE A 118 3.52 12.72 -21.79
C ILE A 118 4.18 11.65 -20.93
N ARG A 119 3.94 11.68 -19.62
CA ARG A 119 4.40 10.68 -18.66
C ARG A 119 3.21 9.87 -18.18
N LYS A 120 3.11 8.61 -18.62
CA LYS A 120 2.17 7.63 -18.08
C LYS A 120 2.81 7.00 -16.85
N ARG A 121 2.42 7.48 -15.67
CA ARG A 121 2.99 7.05 -14.40
C ARG A 121 2.28 5.83 -13.85
N SER A 122 3.02 4.95 -13.19
CA SER A 122 2.48 3.90 -12.34
C SER A 122 2.88 4.12 -10.89
N ASN A 123 2.25 3.37 -9.99
CA ASN A 123 2.55 3.42 -8.57
C ASN A 123 2.40 2.05 -7.92
N HIS A 124 2.93 1.94 -6.71
CA HIS A 124 2.80 0.80 -5.82
C HIS A 124 2.17 1.28 -4.53
N VAL A 125 1.22 0.53 -4.01
CA VAL A 125 0.56 0.85 -2.73
C VAL A 125 0.81 -0.27 -1.76
N THR A 126 1.23 0.06 -0.54
CA THR A 126 1.40 -0.88 0.56
C THR A 126 0.55 -0.43 1.74
N LEU A 127 -0.24 -1.35 2.29
CA LEU A 127 -1.09 -1.14 3.46
C LEU A 127 -0.71 -2.14 4.55
N TYR A 128 -0.54 -1.65 5.77
CA TYR A 128 -0.36 -2.45 6.97
C TYR A 128 -1.60 -2.32 7.84
N VAL A 129 -2.13 -3.45 8.27
CA VAL A 129 -3.25 -3.52 9.21
C VAL A 129 -2.77 -4.11 10.53
N GLY A 130 -3.37 -3.67 11.62
CA GLY A 130 -3.05 -4.16 12.95
C GLY A 130 -4.14 -3.81 13.94
N THR A 131 -4.07 -4.40 15.13
CA THR A 131 -4.94 -4.07 16.26
C THR A 131 -4.43 -2.81 16.96
N LYS A 132 -5.31 -2.07 17.64
CA LYS A 132 -5.00 -0.80 18.31
C LYS A 132 -3.92 -0.90 19.40
N ASN A 133 -3.61 -2.12 19.86
CA ASN A 133 -2.69 -2.38 20.98
C ASN A 133 -1.27 -2.78 20.54
N ASN A 134 -0.93 -2.67 19.26
CA ASN A 134 0.42 -2.98 18.73
C ASN A 134 1.19 -1.70 18.42
N ASP A 135 1.37 -0.85 19.42
CA ASP A 135 2.42 0.17 19.46
C ASP A 135 3.70 -0.39 20.06
#